data_5142566beef4be94a6f4938e0d32de1f
#
_entry.id   5142566beef4be94a6f4938e0d32de1f
#
_cell.length_a   1.000
_cell.length_b   1.000
_cell.length_c   1.000
_cell.angle_alpha   90.00
_cell.angle_beta   90.00
_cell.angle_gamma   90.00
#
_symmetry.space_group_name_H-M   'P 1'
#
loop_
_entity.id
_entity.type
_entity.pdbx_description
1 polymer ?
#
loop_
_entity_poly.entity_id
_entity_poly.type
_entity_poly.pdbx_seq_one_letter_code
_entity_poly.pdbx_strand_id
1 'polypeptide(L)'
;MKKLLYILLFIPVMSFSQTAFISGNELLCTNSKTADISVSFNGTAPFTFVYSINGVNKADIVTSTNPFIISSDIGGNYDLISFSDAISVGTISGGAIITILQAPTAVISNITDTIHAIDPSLQFTSISVGNIINQTWNYGDNSGDELIDNPIHNFPLNAAGLGVASTYQISLIVEDVNSCTDTSYKNIFVVNDYWIYIPNSFSPDNDNLNDKFCIEYSGIRENTFSFYVINREGEIVFESENSSSLLCSNNSGWDGKNKNGTDLIVGTYVYEMYYQEWDGWKNTKHGTINLVR
;
A
#
# COMPACT_ATOMS: atom_id res chain seq x y z
N MET A 1 -27.49 -49.25 86.55
CA MET A 1 -27.82 -48.09 85.74
C MET A 1 -26.58 -47.62 84.97
N LYS A 2 -26.51 -47.98 83.70
CA LYS A 2 -25.37 -47.55 82.81
C LYS A 2 -25.75 -46.17 82.24
N LYS A 3 -24.98 -45.17 82.55
CA LYS A 3 -25.12 -43.85 81.97
C LYS A 3 -24.38 -43.86 80.66
N LEU A 4 -25.11 -43.66 79.51
CA LEU A 4 -24.57 -43.51 78.14
C LEU A 4 -24.14 -42.07 78.01
N LEU A 5 -22.84 -41.84 77.82
CA LEU A 5 -22.26 -40.51 77.59
C LEU A 5 -22.24 -40.22 76.07
N TYR A 6 -23.11 -39.35 75.60
CA TYR A 6 -23.07 -38.88 74.21
C TYR A 6 -21.96 -37.84 74.06
N ILE A 7 -20.87 -38.21 73.35
CA ILE A 7 -19.84 -37.27 72.95
C ILE A 7 -20.33 -36.65 71.65
N LEU A 8 -20.73 -35.35 71.74
CA LEU A 8 -21.07 -34.54 70.58
C LEU A 8 -19.77 -34.13 69.88
N LEU A 9 -19.43 -34.79 68.76
CA LEU A 9 -18.25 -34.48 68.01
C LEU A 9 -18.55 -33.16 67.20
N PHE A 10 -18.02 -32.03 67.65
CA PHE A 10 -18.03 -30.79 66.98
C PHE A 10 -16.99 -30.86 65.82
N ILE A 11 -17.41 -31.18 64.61
CA ILE A 11 -16.57 -31.08 63.43
C ILE A 11 -16.63 -29.59 63.03
N PRO A 12 -15.51 -28.86 63.02
CA PRO A 12 -15.49 -27.49 62.50
C PRO A 12 -15.76 -27.56 61.01
N VAL A 13 -16.91 -27.06 60.57
CA VAL A 13 -17.19 -26.87 59.16
C VAL A 13 -16.29 -25.70 58.73
N MET A 14 -15.20 -26.03 58.05
CA MET A 14 -14.39 -25.06 57.34
C MET A 14 -15.23 -24.55 56.17
N SER A 15 -15.91 -23.42 56.36
CA SER A 15 -16.58 -22.73 55.24
C SER A 15 -15.51 -22.05 54.41
N PHE A 16 -15.18 -22.61 53.28
CA PHE A 16 -14.43 -21.88 52.26
C PHE A 16 -15.38 -20.82 51.67
N SER A 17 -15.00 -19.55 51.81
CA SER A 17 -15.75 -18.44 51.18
C SER A 17 -15.54 -18.50 49.69
N GLN A 18 -16.61 -18.81 48.96
CA GLN A 18 -16.61 -18.71 47.48
C GLN A 18 -16.57 -17.23 47.06
N THR A 19 -15.66 -16.90 46.17
CA THR A 19 -15.48 -15.52 45.73
C THR A 19 -15.32 -15.42 44.20
N ALA A 20 -15.85 -14.31 43.64
CA ALA A 20 -15.51 -13.86 42.31
C ALA A 20 -14.88 -12.48 42.36
N PHE A 21 -13.85 -12.30 41.54
CA PHE A 21 -13.12 -11.07 41.43
C PHE A 21 -13.01 -10.64 39.97
N ILE A 22 -13.49 -9.41 39.65
CA ILE A 22 -13.36 -8.82 38.33
C ILE A 22 -12.23 -7.78 38.34
N SER A 23 -11.42 -7.79 37.31
CA SER A 23 -10.28 -6.88 37.13
C SER A 23 -9.94 -6.67 35.66
N GLY A 24 -9.23 -5.59 35.40
CA GLY A 24 -8.75 -5.19 34.09
C GLY A 24 -9.19 -3.76 33.79
N ASN A 25 -8.19 -2.85 33.67
CA ASN A 25 -8.42 -1.50 33.20
C ASN A 25 -7.75 -1.40 31.84
N GLU A 26 -8.56 -1.23 30.79
CA GLU A 26 -8.08 -1.25 29.43
C GLU A 26 -8.38 0.06 28.70
N LEU A 27 -7.45 0.44 27.83
CA LEU A 27 -7.63 1.54 26.90
C LEU A 27 -7.97 0.93 25.53
N LEU A 28 -9.10 1.30 24.95
CA LEU A 28 -9.56 0.79 23.67
C LEU A 28 -9.66 1.93 22.68
N CYS A 29 -8.92 1.87 21.59
CA CYS A 29 -9.05 2.82 20.49
C CYS A 29 -10.34 2.59 19.71
N THR A 30 -11.00 3.65 19.22
CA THR A 30 -12.28 3.56 18.49
C THR A 30 -12.24 2.67 17.25
N ASN A 31 -11.05 2.40 16.70
CA ASN A 31 -10.84 1.50 15.57
C ASN A 31 -10.32 0.11 15.96
N SER A 32 -10.15 -0.18 17.25
CA SER A 32 -9.81 -1.50 17.78
C SER A 32 -11.06 -2.37 17.92
N LYS A 33 -10.88 -3.71 18.00
CA LYS A 33 -12.03 -4.62 18.03
C LYS A 33 -12.64 -4.73 19.42
N THR A 34 -11.85 -5.18 20.41
CA THR A 34 -12.33 -5.44 21.77
C THR A 34 -11.19 -5.24 22.79
N ALA A 35 -11.55 -4.96 24.01
CA ALA A 35 -10.71 -5.05 25.19
C ALA A 35 -11.15 -6.23 26.07
N ASP A 36 -10.23 -6.80 26.85
CA ASP A 36 -10.45 -8.00 27.63
C ASP A 36 -10.44 -7.70 29.13
N ILE A 37 -11.51 -8.12 29.81
CA ILE A 37 -11.66 -8.03 31.26
C ILE A 37 -11.65 -9.44 31.83
N SER A 38 -10.95 -9.66 32.94
CA SER A 38 -10.79 -10.96 33.59
C SER A 38 -11.71 -11.08 34.80
N VAL A 39 -12.43 -12.21 34.87
CA VAL A 39 -13.18 -12.62 36.06
C VAL A 39 -12.58 -13.92 36.60
N SER A 40 -11.99 -13.87 37.76
CA SER A 40 -11.41 -15.01 38.47
C SER A 40 -12.32 -15.52 39.56
N PHE A 41 -12.35 -16.83 39.76
CA PHE A 41 -13.24 -17.48 40.73
C PHE A 41 -12.43 -18.32 41.73
N ASN A 42 -12.90 -18.30 42.98
CA ASN A 42 -12.48 -19.27 44.00
C ASN A 42 -13.70 -20.08 44.42
N GLY A 43 -13.74 -21.37 44.20
CA GLY A 43 -14.86 -22.25 44.43
C GLY A 43 -14.85 -23.48 43.55
N THR A 44 -15.99 -24.16 43.43
CA THR A 44 -16.17 -25.40 42.67
C THR A 44 -16.99 -25.12 41.42
N ALA A 45 -16.42 -25.39 40.25
CA ALA A 45 -17.11 -25.23 38.96
C ALA A 45 -18.34 -26.20 38.85
N PRO A 46 -19.41 -25.85 38.11
CA PRO A 46 -19.52 -24.63 37.27
C PRO A 46 -19.79 -23.39 38.10
N PHE A 47 -19.33 -22.24 37.55
CA PHE A 47 -19.52 -20.90 38.09
C PHE A 47 -20.65 -20.19 37.36
N THR A 48 -21.56 -19.56 38.10
CA THR A 48 -22.63 -18.73 37.55
C THR A 48 -22.45 -17.30 38.04
N PHE A 49 -22.42 -16.33 37.14
CA PHE A 49 -22.28 -14.93 37.52
C PHE A 49 -23.05 -13.99 36.61
N VAL A 50 -23.40 -12.84 37.13
CA VAL A 50 -23.96 -11.70 36.40
C VAL A 50 -23.01 -10.53 36.54
N TYR A 51 -22.75 -9.81 35.49
CA TYR A 51 -22.05 -8.55 35.50
C TYR A 51 -22.90 -7.43 34.91
N SER A 52 -22.55 -6.20 35.18
CA SER A 52 -23.15 -5.01 34.59
C SER A 52 -22.11 -4.21 33.81
N ILE A 53 -22.59 -3.47 32.80
CA ILE A 53 -21.83 -2.41 32.15
C ILE A 53 -22.58 -1.11 32.40
N ASN A 54 -21.93 -0.15 33.02
CA ASN A 54 -22.52 1.15 33.40
C ASN A 54 -23.85 0.99 34.14
N GLY A 55 -23.93 -0.02 35.05
CA GLY A 55 -25.11 -0.31 35.86
C GLY A 55 -26.24 -1.07 35.13
N VAL A 56 -26.04 -1.46 33.86
CA VAL A 56 -27.00 -2.28 33.08
C VAL A 56 -26.56 -3.73 33.15
N ASN A 57 -27.38 -4.56 33.83
CA ASN A 57 -27.09 -5.98 34.00
C ASN A 57 -27.08 -6.73 32.67
N LYS A 58 -26.13 -7.64 32.50
CA LYS A 58 -26.07 -8.62 31.39
C LYS A 58 -26.77 -9.92 31.79
N ALA A 59 -26.95 -10.81 30.84
CA ALA A 59 -27.51 -12.14 31.09
C ALA A 59 -26.55 -12.98 31.95
N ASP A 60 -27.11 -13.96 32.66
CA ASP A 60 -26.36 -14.92 33.45
C ASP A 60 -25.36 -15.68 32.57
N ILE A 61 -24.12 -15.78 33.06
CA ILE A 61 -23.06 -16.58 32.42
C ILE A 61 -22.79 -17.80 33.31
N VAL A 62 -22.82 -18.99 32.70
CA VAL A 62 -22.41 -20.24 33.32
C VAL A 62 -21.14 -20.73 32.66
N THR A 63 -20.08 -20.94 33.43
CA THR A 63 -18.78 -21.35 32.91
C THR A 63 -18.02 -22.26 33.84
N SER A 64 -17.13 -23.10 33.28
CA SER A 64 -16.11 -23.85 34.05
C SER A 64 -14.70 -23.31 33.81
N THR A 65 -14.57 -22.24 32.97
CA THR A 65 -13.29 -21.60 32.67
C THR A 65 -12.93 -20.63 33.78
N ASN A 66 -11.68 -20.69 34.25
CA ASN A 66 -11.17 -19.80 35.30
C ASN A 66 -9.70 -19.43 35.01
N PRO A 67 -9.36 -18.15 34.77
CA PRO A 67 -10.28 -17.01 34.70
C PRO A 67 -11.17 -17.04 33.45
N PHE A 68 -12.35 -16.42 33.56
CA PHE A 68 -13.23 -16.14 32.42
C PHE A 68 -12.91 -14.77 31.85
N ILE A 69 -12.79 -14.67 30.53
CA ILE A 69 -12.51 -13.41 29.83
C ILE A 69 -13.78 -12.85 29.22
N ILE A 70 -14.10 -11.61 29.55
CA ILE A 70 -15.14 -10.80 28.92
C ILE A 70 -14.47 -9.92 27.90
N SER A 71 -14.65 -10.21 26.61
CA SER A 71 -14.19 -9.35 25.49
C SER A 71 -15.31 -8.39 25.12
N SER A 72 -15.05 -7.10 25.15
CA SER A 72 -16.08 -6.07 24.90
C SER A 72 -15.50 -4.86 24.15
N ASP A 73 -16.33 -4.26 23.28
CA ASP A 73 -16.11 -2.99 22.60
C ASP A 73 -16.83 -1.81 23.29
N ILE A 74 -17.51 -2.06 24.41
CA ILE A 74 -18.30 -1.06 25.13
C ILE A 74 -17.45 -0.41 26.22
N GLY A 75 -17.27 0.90 26.13
CA GLY A 75 -16.61 1.68 27.17
C GLY A 75 -17.46 1.83 28.42
N GLY A 76 -16.81 1.85 29.60
CA GLY A 76 -17.45 2.10 30.85
C GLY A 76 -17.01 1.21 32.01
N ASN A 77 -17.76 1.27 33.11
CA ASN A 77 -17.49 0.50 34.31
C ASN A 77 -18.11 -0.88 34.22
N TYR A 78 -17.34 -1.89 34.60
CA TYR A 78 -17.73 -3.30 34.65
C TYR A 78 -17.69 -3.76 36.11
N ASP A 79 -18.85 -4.16 36.62
CA ASP A 79 -19.01 -4.60 38.01
C ASP A 79 -19.71 -5.96 38.04
N LEU A 80 -19.29 -6.84 38.96
CA LEU A 80 -20.04 -8.05 39.27
C LEU A 80 -21.32 -7.69 40.05
N ILE A 81 -22.42 -8.38 39.73
CA ILE A 81 -23.73 -8.19 40.37
C ILE A 81 -24.05 -9.38 41.26
N SER A 82 -23.74 -10.60 40.82
CA SER A 82 -23.96 -11.82 41.56
C SER A 82 -22.95 -12.87 41.17
N PHE A 83 -22.72 -13.81 42.10
CA PHE A 83 -21.87 -14.96 41.86
C PHE A 83 -22.36 -16.17 42.67
N SER A 84 -22.35 -17.35 42.08
CA SER A 84 -22.48 -18.64 42.79
C SER A 84 -21.59 -19.68 42.11
N ASP A 85 -21.14 -20.64 42.91
CA ASP A 85 -20.48 -21.85 42.40
C ASP A 85 -21.47 -23.04 42.40
N ALA A 86 -20.97 -24.23 42.14
CA ALA A 86 -21.79 -25.47 42.13
C ALA A 86 -22.42 -25.77 43.48
N ILE A 87 -21.95 -25.16 44.59
CA ILE A 87 -22.32 -25.51 45.96
C ILE A 87 -23.18 -24.42 46.61
N SER A 88 -22.84 -23.14 46.44
CA SER A 88 -23.48 -22.05 47.13
C SER A 88 -23.28 -20.69 46.46
N VAL A 89 -24.04 -19.71 46.98
CA VAL A 89 -23.84 -18.27 46.62
C VAL A 89 -22.54 -17.80 47.27
N GLY A 90 -21.72 -17.08 46.49
CA GLY A 90 -20.47 -16.50 46.93
C GLY A 90 -20.50 -14.99 47.03
N THR A 91 -19.34 -14.40 47.35
CA THR A 91 -19.13 -12.96 47.44
C THR A 91 -18.46 -12.45 46.15
N ILE A 92 -18.72 -11.20 45.84
CA ILE A 92 -18.16 -10.50 44.66
C ILE A 92 -17.26 -9.37 45.12
N SER A 93 -16.25 -9.06 44.32
CA SER A 93 -15.32 -7.95 44.56
C SER A 93 -14.62 -7.52 43.27
N GLY A 94 -13.93 -6.37 43.35
CA GLY A 94 -13.22 -5.78 42.21
C GLY A 94 -14.10 -4.91 41.36
N GLY A 95 -13.52 -4.38 40.30
CA GLY A 95 -14.14 -3.57 39.26
C GLY A 95 -13.16 -3.46 38.10
N ALA A 96 -13.67 -3.18 36.92
CA ALA A 96 -12.84 -2.96 35.72
C ALA A 96 -13.41 -1.81 34.88
N ILE A 97 -12.56 -1.14 34.13
CA ILE A 97 -12.94 0.02 33.34
C ILE A 97 -12.36 -0.14 31.92
N ILE A 98 -13.20 -0.04 30.91
CA ILE A 98 -12.76 0.16 29.52
C ILE A 98 -12.92 1.65 29.20
N THR A 99 -11.81 2.33 28.88
CA THR A 99 -11.82 3.72 28.43
C THR A 99 -11.66 3.75 26.91
N ILE A 100 -12.66 4.31 26.22
CA ILE A 100 -12.60 4.49 24.77
C ILE A 100 -11.78 5.74 24.44
N LEU A 101 -10.76 5.57 23.62
CA LEU A 101 -9.91 6.64 23.10
C LEU A 101 -10.20 6.87 21.63
N GLN A 102 -10.32 8.14 21.24
CA GLN A 102 -10.47 8.50 19.83
C GLN A 102 -9.16 8.24 19.09
N ALA A 103 -9.18 7.29 18.16
CA ALA A 103 -8.04 7.04 17.29
C ALA A 103 -7.80 8.22 16.33
N PRO A 104 -6.55 8.46 15.91
CA PRO A 104 -6.26 9.40 14.83
C PRO A 104 -6.88 8.92 13.52
N THR A 105 -6.92 9.80 12.51
CA THR A 105 -7.35 9.45 11.16
C THR A 105 -6.19 9.70 10.20
N ALA A 106 -5.71 8.64 9.56
CA ALA A 106 -4.63 8.71 8.56
C ALA A 106 -5.17 9.20 7.23
N VAL A 107 -4.58 10.24 6.65
CA VAL A 107 -4.96 10.76 5.34
C VAL A 107 -3.73 11.18 4.55
N ILE A 108 -3.48 10.50 3.42
CA ILE A 108 -2.51 10.93 2.42
C ILE A 108 -3.16 12.03 1.57
N SER A 109 -2.49 13.18 1.45
CA SER A 109 -2.96 14.31 0.64
C SER A 109 -3.23 13.89 -0.81
N ASN A 110 -4.09 14.65 -1.50
CA ASN A 110 -4.31 14.51 -2.94
C ASN A 110 -3.07 14.97 -3.70
N ILE A 111 -2.25 13.99 -4.03
CA ILE A 111 -1.11 14.11 -4.94
C ILE A 111 -1.47 13.44 -6.26
N THR A 112 -0.67 13.70 -7.31
CA THR A 112 -0.79 12.88 -8.53
C THR A 112 -0.64 11.41 -8.16
N ASP A 113 -1.41 10.56 -8.81
CA ASP A 113 -1.28 9.09 -8.69
C ASP A 113 -0.38 8.50 -9.78
N THR A 114 0.02 9.32 -10.76
CA THR A 114 0.86 8.92 -11.89
C THR A 114 2.08 9.82 -11.99
N ILE A 115 3.26 9.22 -12.08
CA ILE A 115 4.55 9.88 -12.31
C ILE A 115 5.29 9.19 -13.46
N HIS A 116 6.24 9.89 -14.05
CA HIS A 116 6.99 9.44 -15.22
C HIS A 116 8.33 8.82 -14.83
N ALA A 117 8.73 7.78 -15.57
CA ALA A 117 9.99 7.06 -15.33
C ALA A 117 11.24 7.94 -15.48
N ILE A 118 11.15 9.05 -16.22
CA ILE A 118 12.28 9.99 -16.38
C ILE A 118 12.54 10.81 -15.10
N ASP A 119 11.51 11.05 -14.30
CA ASP A 119 11.62 11.69 -12.98
C ASP A 119 10.73 10.94 -11.97
N PRO A 120 11.19 9.78 -11.49
CA PRO A 120 10.40 8.92 -10.62
C PRO A 120 10.44 9.38 -9.16
N SER A 121 10.36 10.66 -8.93
CA SER A 121 10.40 11.27 -7.61
C SER A 121 9.05 11.89 -7.25
N LEU A 122 8.60 11.72 -6.01
CA LEU A 122 7.33 12.26 -5.55
C LEU A 122 7.40 12.73 -4.10
N GLN A 123 6.90 13.93 -3.84
CA GLN A 123 6.70 14.40 -2.48
C GLN A 123 5.38 13.91 -1.92
N PHE A 124 5.42 13.29 -0.75
CA PHE A 124 4.26 12.85 0.00
C PHE A 124 3.92 13.88 1.08
N THR A 125 2.63 14.03 1.37
CA THR A 125 2.16 14.95 2.40
C THR A 125 1.04 14.29 3.19
N SER A 126 1.16 14.29 4.51
CA SER A 126 0.10 13.87 5.43
C SER A 126 -0.80 15.05 5.77
N ILE A 127 -2.10 14.84 5.66
CA ILE A 127 -3.15 15.74 6.20
C ILE A 127 -3.98 15.00 7.24
N SER A 128 -3.34 14.08 7.94
CA SER A 128 -3.94 13.27 9.00
C SER A 128 -4.39 14.11 10.19
N VAL A 129 -5.41 13.64 10.90
CA VAL A 129 -6.05 14.39 11.98
C VAL A 129 -5.97 13.61 13.28
N GLY A 130 -5.71 14.31 14.39
CA GLY A 130 -5.57 13.76 15.75
C GLY A 130 -4.32 14.30 16.45
N ASN A 131 -4.07 13.84 17.69
CA ASN A 131 -2.85 14.19 18.44
C ASN A 131 -1.68 13.29 18.03
N ILE A 132 -1.30 13.36 16.73
CA ILE A 132 -0.32 12.50 16.10
C ILE A 132 1.09 12.82 16.64
N ILE A 133 1.81 11.80 17.08
CA ILE A 133 3.20 11.89 17.53
C ILE A 133 4.19 11.19 16.59
N ASN A 134 3.71 10.18 15.86
CA ASN A 134 4.53 9.43 14.89
C ASN A 134 3.79 9.29 13.56
N GLN A 135 4.56 9.36 12.46
CA GLN A 135 4.11 9.07 11.12
C GLN A 135 5.12 8.13 10.48
N THR A 136 4.64 7.03 9.90
CA THR A 136 5.48 6.02 9.25
C THR A 136 5.00 5.82 7.82
N TRP A 137 5.88 6.06 6.86
CA TRP A 137 5.63 5.88 5.44
C TRP A 137 6.30 4.60 4.95
N ASN A 138 5.57 3.82 4.15
CA ASN A 138 6.12 2.71 3.38
C ASN A 138 5.68 2.85 1.92
N TYR A 139 6.63 2.73 0.99
CA TYR A 139 6.40 3.01 -0.43
C TYR A 139 6.10 1.77 -1.27
N GLY A 140 6.11 0.58 -0.67
CA GLY A 140 5.80 -0.68 -1.35
C GLY A 140 6.84 -1.13 -2.37
N ASP A 141 8.04 -0.57 -2.32
CA ASP A 141 9.16 -0.82 -3.25
C ASP A 141 10.37 -1.51 -2.58
N ASN A 142 10.22 -1.93 -1.31
CA ASN A 142 11.24 -2.53 -0.46
C ASN A 142 12.39 -1.58 -0.05
N SER A 143 12.22 -0.28 -0.14
CA SER A 143 13.20 0.71 0.36
C SER A 143 13.24 0.81 1.89
N GLY A 144 12.22 0.25 2.56
CA GLY A 144 12.03 0.35 4.01
C GLY A 144 11.05 1.44 4.41
N ASP A 145 10.94 1.65 5.72
CA ASP A 145 10.02 2.63 6.30
C ASP A 145 10.74 3.96 6.58
N GLU A 146 10.05 5.07 6.40
CA GLU A 146 10.53 6.41 6.73
C GLU A 146 9.65 7.08 7.80
N LEU A 147 10.32 7.76 8.77
CA LEU A 147 9.70 8.44 9.91
C LEU A 147 9.78 9.98 9.76
N ILE A 148 9.66 10.48 8.56
CA ILE A 148 9.80 11.89 8.22
C ILE A 148 8.44 12.47 7.87
N ASP A 149 8.16 13.68 8.38
CA ASP A 149 6.98 14.44 7.97
C ASP A 149 7.17 14.92 6.51
N ASN A 150 6.20 14.64 5.66
CA ASN A 150 6.20 15.07 4.26
C ASN A 150 7.48 14.69 3.47
N PRO A 151 7.83 13.40 3.36
CA PRO A 151 9.03 12.93 2.68
C PRO A 151 8.96 13.14 1.16
N ILE A 152 10.17 13.26 0.53
CA ILE A 152 10.32 13.08 -0.91
C ILE A 152 10.91 11.68 -1.13
N HIS A 153 10.18 10.83 -1.86
CA HIS A 153 10.63 9.49 -2.18
C HIS A 153 11.02 9.37 -3.65
N ASN A 154 12.15 8.66 -3.89
CA ASN A 154 12.63 8.31 -5.22
C ASN A 154 12.40 6.83 -5.46
N PHE A 155 11.51 6.52 -6.41
CA PHE A 155 11.22 5.12 -6.76
C PHE A 155 12.41 4.43 -7.44
N PRO A 156 12.50 3.09 -7.37
CA PRO A 156 13.63 2.33 -7.88
C PRO A 156 13.94 2.64 -9.34
N LEU A 157 15.25 2.68 -9.67
CA LEU A 157 15.73 2.89 -11.04
C LEU A 157 16.15 1.57 -11.68
N ASN A 158 15.95 1.45 -13.00
CA ASN A 158 16.49 0.39 -13.83
C ASN A 158 17.97 0.65 -14.22
N ALA A 159 18.57 -0.26 -14.97
CA ALA A 159 19.98 -0.13 -15.40
C ALA A 159 20.24 1.09 -16.31
N ALA A 160 19.21 1.68 -16.92
CA ALA A 160 19.33 2.90 -17.75
C ALA A 160 19.17 4.18 -16.92
N GLY A 161 18.97 4.09 -15.59
CA GLY A 161 18.75 5.23 -14.71
C GLY A 161 17.34 5.82 -14.78
N LEU A 162 16.38 5.08 -15.38
CA LEU A 162 14.97 5.46 -15.43
C LEU A 162 14.18 4.71 -14.34
N GLY A 163 13.08 5.29 -13.87
CA GLY A 163 12.19 4.65 -12.92
C GLY A 163 11.65 3.31 -13.44
N VAL A 164 11.55 2.35 -12.54
CA VAL A 164 10.93 1.05 -12.88
C VAL A 164 9.43 1.23 -12.98
N ALA A 165 8.89 1.08 -14.20
CA ALA A 165 7.45 1.16 -14.43
C ALA A 165 6.71 0.07 -13.67
N SER A 166 5.90 0.46 -12.70
CA SER A 166 5.16 -0.43 -11.81
C SER A 166 4.06 0.33 -11.07
N THR A 167 3.23 -0.40 -10.36
CA THR A 167 2.30 0.15 -9.37
C THR A 167 2.86 -0.09 -7.99
N TYR A 168 3.03 0.97 -7.22
CA TYR A 168 3.50 0.95 -5.85
C TYR A 168 2.36 1.31 -4.91
N GLN A 169 2.08 0.44 -3.93
CA GLN A 169 1.09 0.72 -2.89
C GLN A 169 1.77 1.40 -1.71
N ILE A 170 1.50 2.69 -1.57
CA ILE A 170 1.99 3.49 -0.45
C ILE A 170 1.11 3.28 0.76
N SER A 171 1.69 3.17 1.93
CA SER A 171 0.97 3.24 3.21
C SER A 171 1.51 4.34 4.11
N LEU A 172 0.61 5.01 4.81
CA LEU A 172 0.88 5.94 5.89
C LEU A 172 0.23 5.41 7.15
N ILE A 173 1.04 5.09 8.15
CA ILE A 173 0.58 4.76 9.50
C ILE A 173 0.80 5.99 10.38
N VAL A 174 -0.22 6.40 11.10
CA VAL A 174 -0.13 7.45 12.12
C VAL A 174 -0.41 6.88 13.50
N GLU A 175 0.29 7.38 14.50
CA GLU A 175 0.16 6.98 15.90
C GLU A 175 -0.03 8.22 16.78
N ASP A 176 -0.96 8.15 17.73
CA ASP A 176 -1.18 9.20 18.71
C ASP A 176 -0.44 8.95 20.04
N VAL A 177 -0.56 9.90 20.97
CA VAL A 177 0.06 9.84 22.31
C VAL A 177 -0.41 8.66 23.17
N ASN A 178 -1.52 8.02 22.81
CA ASN A 178 -2.09 6.87 23.51
C ASN A 178 -1.78 5.56 22.80
N SER A 179 -0.90 5.57 21.80
CA SER A 179 -0.57 4.44 20.92
C SER A 179 -1.77 3.92 20.09
N CYS A 180 -2.79 4.76 19.88
CA CYS A 180 -3.81 4.48 18.89
C CYS A 180 -3.26 4.75 17.49
N THR A 181 -3.44 3.82 16.57
CA THR A 181 -2.94 3.94 15.20
C THR A 181 -4.06 3.92 14.18
N ASP A 182 -3.81 4.52 13.02
CA ASP A 182 -4.64 4.37 11.83
C ASP A 182 -3.76 4.30 10.59
N THR A 183 -4.28 3.72 9.50
CA THR A 183 -3.49 3.51 8.26
C THR A 183 -4.28 3.93 7.04
N SER A 184 -3.64 4.73 6.19
CA SER A 184 -4.14 5.10 4.86
C SER A 184 -3.30 4.47 3.78
N TYR A 185 -3.94 4.12 2.65
CA TYR A 185 -3.26 3.53 1.48
C TYR A 185 -3.51 4.37 0.22
N LYS A 186 -2.50 4.43 -0.65
CA LYS A 186 -2.60 5.03 -1.98
C LYS A 186 -1.73 4.29 -2.97
N ASN A 187 -2.24 4.09 -4.20
CA ASN A 187 -1.45 3.54 -5.29
C ASN A 187 -0.81 4.67 -6.10
N ILE A 188 0.47 4.52 -6.42
CA ILE A 188 1.23 5.39 -7.32
C ILE A 188 1.67 4.55 -8.53
N PHE A 189 1.43 5.08 -9.72
CA PHE A 189 1.78 4.46 -10.98
C PHE A 189 3.01 5.14 -11.56
N VAL A 190 4.14 4.44 -11.62
CA VAL A 190 5.31 4.87 -12.39
C VAL A 190 5.12 4.35 -13.81
N VAL A 191 5.01 5.26 -14.77
CA VAL A 191 4.76 4.92 -16.19
C VAL A 191 5.97 5.26 -17.04
N ASN A 192 6.19 4.47 -18.10
CA ASN A 192 7.25 4.76 -19.04
C ASN A 192 6.95 6.06 -19.80
N ASP A 193 8.00 6.84 -20.03
CA ASP A 193 7.91 8.00 -20.89
C ASP A 193 7.84 7.56 -22.35
N TYR A 194 6.97 8.26 -23.08
CA TYR A 194 6.84 8.12 -24.49
C TYR A 194 7.26 9.43 -25.19
N TRP A 195 8.25 9.36 -26.05
CA TRP A 195 8.63 10.47 -26.93
C TRP A 195 9.32 9.93 -28.19
N ILE A 196 9.17 10.65 -29.27
CA ILE A 196 9.87 10.39 -30.53
C ILE A 196 10.31 11.71 -31.10
N TYR A 197 11.61 11.83 -31.37
CA TYR A 197 12.22 12.90 -32.14
C TYR A 197 12.56 12.42 -33.55
N ILE A 198 12.05 13.10 -34.58
CA ILE A 198 12.27 12.83 -35.98
C ILE A 198 12.84 14.09 -36.62
N PRO A 199 14.11 14.12 -37.06
CA PRO A 199 14.70 15.25 -37.74
C PRO A 199 13.97 15.51 -39.07
N ASN A 200 14.04 16.74 -39.55
CA ASN A 200 13.43 17.12 -40.82
C ASN A 200 14.41 17.27 -41.99
N SER A 201 15.72 17.02 -41.73
CA SER A 201 16.76 17.13 -42.75
C SER A 201 18.01 16.34 -42.37
N PHE A 202 18.78 15.91 -43.35
CA PHE A 202 20.10 15.30 -43.20
C PHE A 202 20.94 15.52 -44.46
N SER A 203 22.27 15.39 -44.34
CA SER A 203 23.23 15.62 -45.46
C SER A 203 24.29 14.51 -45.55
N PRO A 204 24.09 13.49 -46.39
CA PRO A 204 25.04 12.39 -46.53
C PRO A 204 26.22 12.83 -47.45
N ASP A 205 27.10 13.68 -46.94
CA ASP A 205 28.29 14.20 -47.62
C ASP A 205 29.61 13.62 -47.07
N ASN A 206 29.52 12.69 -46.09
CA ASN A 206 30.61 11.96 -45.44
C ASN A 206 31.54 12.83 -44.61
N ASP A 207 31.02 13.92 -44.01
CA ASP A 207 31.74 14.75 -43.03
C ASP A 207 31.59 14.23 -41.61
N ASN A 208 30.85 13.14 -41.38
CA ASN A 208 30.46 12.53 -40.12
C ASN A 208 29.44 13.32 -39.27
N LEU A 209 28.77 14.31 -39.89
CA LEU A 209 27.70 15.06 -39.27
C LEU A 209 26.40 14.90 -40.08
N ASN A 210 25.39 14.31 -39.47
CA ASN A 210 24.09 14.10 -40.09
C ASN A 210 24.12 13.34 -41.45
N ASP A 211 25.13 12.46 -41.64
CA ASP A 211 25.26 11.64 -42.85
C ASP A 211 24.15 10.60 -43.00
N LYS A 212 23.41 10.36 -41.92
CA LYS A 212 22.27 9.45 -41.92
C LYS A 212 21.05 10.10 -41.31
N PHE A 213 19.90 9.84 -41.92
CA PHE A 213 18.64 10.15 -41.29
C PHE A 213 18.37 9.12 -40.22
N CYS A 214 18.29 9.53 -38.98
CA CYS A 214 18.02 8.69 -37.81
C CYS A 214 17.00 9.32 -36.90
N ILE A 215 16.38 8.55 -36.04
CA ILE A 215 15.39 9.00 -35.06
C ILE A 215 15.88 8.69 -33.66
N GLU A 216 15.34 9.42 -32.69
CA GLU A 216 15.49 9.10 -31.26
C GLU A 216 14.11 8.86 -30.67
N TYR A 217 13.97 7.89 -29.78
CA TYR A 217 12.69 7.56 -29.17
C TYR A 217 12.85 6.87 -27.82
N SER A 218 11.78 6.91 -27.06
CA SER A 218 11.54 6.09 -25.86
C SER A 218 10.09 5.62 -25.82
N GLY A 219 9.81 4.51 -25.17
CA GLY A 219 8.45 4.06 -24.87
C GLY A 219 7.67 3.44 -26.04
N ILE A 220 8.35 2.99 -27.11
CA ILE A 220 7.70 2.25 -28.23
C ILE A 220 8.06 0.76 -28.21
N ARG A 221 7.15 -0.06 -28.73
CA ARG A 221 7.37 -1.50 -28.93
C ARG A 221 8.09 -1.75 -30.24
N GLU A 222 9.36 -2.17 -30.16
CA GLU A 222 10.22 -2.36 -31.33
C GLU A 222 9.67 -3.33 -32.38
N ASN A 223 8.98 -4.38 -31.94
CA ASN A 223 8.39 -5.40 -32.80
C ASN A 223 7.10 -4.96 -33.54
N THR A 224 6.64 -3.73 -33.32
CA THR A 224 5.46 -3.16 -33.97
C THR A 224 5.80 -1.98 -34.89
N PHE A 225 7.09 -1.71 -35.02
CA PHE A 225 7.61 -0.56 -35.75
C PHE A 225 7.68 -0.84 -37.25
N SER A 226 7.26 0.14 -38.04
CA SER A 226 7.59 0.21 -39.48
C SER A 226 7.75 1.64 -39.94
N PHE A 227 8.74 1.88 -40.78
CA PHE A 227 9.10 3.20 -41.27
C PHE A 227 9.35 3.14 -42.77
N TYR A 228 8.75 4.04 -43.52
CA TYR A 228 8.84 4.15 -44.96
C TYR A 228 9.26 5.53 -45.37
N VAL A 229 10.17 5.66 -46.38
CA VAL A 229 10.47 6.91 -47.06
C VAL A 229 9.99 6.79 -48.48
N ILE A 230 9.25 7.78 -48.95
CA ILE A 230 8.51 7.80 -50.19
C ILE A 230 8.99 9.00 -51.03
N ASN A 231 9.29 8.76 -52.31
CA ASN A 231 9.65 9.82 -53.27
C ASN A 231 8.41 10.57 -53.82
N ARG A 232 8.63 11.55 -54.67
CA ARG A 232 7.55 12.36 -55.28
C ARG A 232 6.65 11.56 -56.24
N GLU A 233 7.14 10.46 -56.76
CA GLU A 233 6.43 9.55 -57.65
C GLU A 233 5.59 8.53 -56.90
N GLY A 234 5.65 8.53 -55.54
CA GLY A 234 4.92 7.60 -54.68
C GLY A 234 5.62 6.27 -54.45
N GLU A 235 6.91 6.13 -54.84
CA GLU A 235 7.68 4.91 -54.66
C GLU A 235 8.36 4.89 -53.28
N ILE A 236 8.35 3.73 -52.61
CA ILE A 236 9.09 3.52 -51.36
C ILE A 236 10.57 3.34 -51.68
N VAL A 237 11.38 4.33 -51.35
CA VAL A 237 12.82 4.35 -51.58
C VAL A 237 13.64 3.77 -50.45
N PHE A 238 13.09 3.78 -49.22
CA PHE A 238 13.66 3.16 -48.03
C PHE A 238 12.56 2.61 -47.15
N GLU A 239 12.84 1.49 -46.48
CA GLU A 239 11.95 0.88 -45.49
C GLU A 239 12.73 0.23 -44.37
N SER A 240 12.17 0.23 -43.17
CA SER A 240 12.67 -0.50 -41.98
C SER A 240 11.52 -0.99 -41.14
N GLU A 241 11.54 -2.24 -40.75
CA GLU A 241 10.63 -2.84 -39.72
C GLU A 241 11.34 -2.97 -38.38
N ASN A 242 12.56 -2.45 -38.25
CA ASN A 242 13.35 -2.48 -37.04
C ASN A 242 13.69 -1.06 -36.60
N SER A 243 13.11 -0.61 -35.49
CA SER A 243 13.36 0.74 -34.96
C SER A 243 14.81 0.97 -34.58
N SER A 244 15.54 -0.06 -34.10
CA SER A 244 16.94 0.06 -33.72
C SER A 244 17.88 0.33 -34.92
N SER A 245 17.45 -0.03 -36.14
CA SER A 245 18.20 0.27 -37.38
C SER A 245 18.09 1.73 -37.81
N LEU A 246 17.19 2.50 -37.17
CA LEU A 246 17.03 3.93 -37.37
C LEU A 246 17.49 4.77 -36.19
N LEU A 247 17.97 4.13 -35.11
CA LEU A 247 18.35 4.84 -33.89
C LEU A 247 19.69 5.54 -34.03
N CYS A 248 19.72 6.86 -33.78
CA CYS A 248 20.94 7.69 -33.94
C CYS A 248 22.09 7.19 -33.05
N SER A 249 21.80 6.74 -31.82
CA SER A 249 22.80 6.20 -30.88
C SER A 249 23.53 4.97 -31.44
N ASN A 250 22.93 4.22 -32.37
CA ASN A 250 23.54 3.05 -33.03
C ASN A 250 24.35 3.40 -34.28
N ASN A 251 24.51 4.72 -34.59
CA ASN A 251 25.07 5.20 -35.84
C ASN A 251 24.44 4.52 -37.08
N SER A 252 23.12 4.27 -37.01
CA SER A 252 22.29 3.62 -37.98
C SER A 252 21.35 4.66 -38.60
N GLY A 253 20.72 4.33 -39.72
CA GLY A 253 19.76 5.19 -40.38
C GLY A 253 19.79 5.09 -41.89
N TRP A 254 18.91 5.88 -42.55
CA TRP A 254 18.86 5.97 -44.01
C TRP A 254 19.97 6.91 -44.50
N ASP A 255 20.78 6.43 -45.46
CA ASP A 255 21.94 7.13 -46.02
C ASP A 255 21.63 7.94 -47.30
N GLY A 256 20.36 8.14 -47.65
CA GLY A 256 19.93 8.89 -48.82
C GLY A 256 20.05 8.10 -50.13
N LYS A 257 20.14 6.76 -50.05
CA LYS A 257 20.17 5.85 -51.20
C LYS A 257 18.84 5.09 -51.32
N ASN A 258 18.55 4.64 -52.53
CA ASN A 258 17.46 3.71 -52.78
C ASN A 258 17.84 2.27 -52.40
N LYS A 259 16.88 1.36 -52.50
CA LYS A 259 17.07 -0.07 -52.20
C LYS A 259 18.17 -0.78 -53.00
N ASN A 260 18.59 -0.19 -54.12
CA ASN A 260 19.66 -0.71 -55.00
C ASN A 260 21.04 -0.08 -54.67
N GLY A 261 21.13 0.78 -53.67
CA GLY A 261 22.35 1.47 -53.28
C GLY A 261 22.69 2.69 -54.14
N THR A 262 21.77 3.18 -54.98
CA THR A 262 21.95 4.35 -55.83
C THR A 262 21.58 5.60 -55.04
N ASP A 263 22.44 6.63 -55.16
CA ASP A 263 22.17 7.93 -54.55
C ASP A 263 20.90 8.57 -55.08
N LEU A 264 20.06 9.03 -54.18
CA LEU A 264 18.83 9.75 -54.50
C LEU A 264 19.09 11.24 -54.74
N ILE A 265 18.18 11.87 -55.46
CA ILE A 265 18.27 13.29 -55.82
C ILE A 265 17.99 14.14 -54.56
N VAL A 266 18.75 15.21 -54.37
CA VAL A 266 18.52 16.25 -53.35
C VAL A 266 17.08 16.74 -53.48
N GLY A 267 16.37 16.79 -52.37
CA GLY A 267 14.97 17.19 -52.33
C GLY A 267 14.20 16.74 -51.11
N THR A 268 12.90 16.95 -51.18
CA THR A 268 11.98 16.58 -50.08
C THR A 268 11.34 15.25 -50.39
N TYR A 269 11.42 14.36 -49.40
CA TYR A 269 10.80 13.04 -49.32
C TYR A 269 9.72 13.05 -48.27
N VAL A 270 8.74 12.16 -48.36
CA VAL A 270 7.73 11.95 -47.32
C VAL A 270 8.08 10.71 -46.51
N TYR A 271 7.88 10.76 -45.20
CA TYR A 271 7.96 9.55 -44.40
C TYR A 271 6.59 9.18 -43.83
N GLU A 272 6.38 7.88 -43.66
CA GLU A 272 5.31 7.32 -42.84
C GLU A 272 5.91 6.36 -41.83
N MET A 273 5.48 6.50 -40.58
CA MET A 273 5.93 5.67 -39.44
C MET A 273 4.74 5.12 -38.71
N TYR A 274 4.73 3.82 -38.49
CA TYR A 274 3.74 3.12 -37.66
C TYR A 274 4.45 2.49 -36.46
N TYR A 275 3.85 2.60 -35.30
CA TYR A 275 4.40 2.04 -34.06
C TYR A 275 3.32 1.89 -32.99
N GLN A 276 3.64 1.16 -31.95
CA GLN A 276 2.81 0.98 -30.77
C GLN A 276 3.56 1.44 -29.53
N GLU A 277 2.89 2.19 -28.67
CA GLU A 277 3.41 2.55 -27.36
C GLU A 277 3.42 1.35 -26.40
N TRP A 278 4.10 1.45 -25.26
CA TRP A 278 4.15 0.37 -24.29
C TRP A 278 2.78 -0.04 -23.76
N ASP A 279 1.87 0.91 -23.61
CA ASP A 279 0.48 0.67 -23.17
C ASP A 279 -0.41 0.04 -24.27
N GLY A 280 0.10 -0.07 -25.49
CA GLY A 280 -0.57 -0.73 -26.61
C GLY A 280 -1.27 0.20 -27.59
N TRP A 281 -1.25 1.53 -27.38
CA TRP A 281 -1.80 2.48 -28.35
C TRP A 281 -1.03 2.44 -29.67
N LYS A 282 -1.79 2.29 -30.76
CA LYS A 282 -1.25 2.30 -32.12
C LYS A 282 -1.22 3.73 -32.64
N ASN A 283 -0.07 4.13 -33.12
CA ASN A 283 0.15 5.48 -33.65
C ASN A 283 0.69 5.45 -35.07
N THR A 284 0.39 6.50 -35.82
CA THR A 284 0.96 6.77 -37.12
C THR A 284 1.50 8.21 -37.12
N LYS A 285 2.76 8.37 -37.54
CA LYS A 285 3.34 9.68 -37.82
C LYS A 285 3.72 9.78 -39.29
N HIS A 286 3.53 10.94 -39.88
CA HIS A 286 3.97 11.28 -41.21
C HIS A 286 4.53 12.68 -41.23
N GLY A 287 5.43 12.92 -42.16
CA GLY A 287 6.08 14.22 -42.34
C GLY A 287 7.03 14.22 -43.50
N THR A 288 7.91 15.21 -43.53
CA THR A 288 8.86 15.39 -44.62
C THR A 288 10.31 15.32 -44.15
N ILE A 289 11.19 14.80 -45.03
CA ILE A 289 12.63 14.75 -44.86
C ILE A 289 13.26 15.50 -46.00
N ASN A 290 14.12 16.45 -45.72
CA ASN A 290 14.92 17.14 -46.72
C ASN A 290 16.30 16.47 -46.84
N LEU A 291 16.55 15.81 -47.98
CA LEU A 291 17.87 15.32 -48.33
C LEU A 291 18.65 16.47 -48.94
N VAL A 292 19.74 16.87 -48.32
CA VAL A 292 20.69 17.92 -48.81
C VAL A 292 22.08 17.28 -48.96
N ARG A 293 22.95 17.94 -49.77
CA ARG A 293 24.36 17.52 -49.97
C ARG A 293 25.18 18.75 -50.21
#